data_d4786095275bbad21b23cc6390df518a
#
_entry.id   d4786095275bbad21b23cc6390df518a
#
_cell.length_a   1.000
_cell.length_b   1.000
_cell.length_c   1.000
_cell.angle_alpha   90.00
_cell.angle_beta   90.00
_cell.angle_gamma   90.00
#
_symmetry.space_group_name_H-M   'P 1'
#
loop_
_entity.id
_entity.type
_entity.pdbx_description
1 polymer ?
#
loop_
_entity_poly.entity_id
_entity_poly.type
_entity_poly.pdbx_seq_one_letter_code
_entity_poly.pdbx_strand_id
1 'polypeptide(L)'
;LVGLGLLAFVVSHTDISSVWSQLEKVGWGILVVLVVYKIAFIVDTFAWQFTLPSTQLTKRWLYDLWKVRMVGAAFAKVMPFSSFGGAPIKSFILKHHYGIHYREGAASLILAESTHMISMVLFMTTGVLLILFASNLPESYHLFAILSLGAITTGIFLFYIVQRYKITSLTGSWLSQRKIGQRLEKFIHQIHDMDERLVQFYTRDKKHFISASFLNLVNWYLGALEVYVIFYFLGHPITIIEAVILETLVELV
;
A
#
# COMPACT_ATOMS: atom_id res chain seq x y z
N LEU A 1 -10.20 -25.15 -6.16
CA LEU A 1 -9.81 -26.45 -5.57
C LEU A 1 -8.47 -26.37 -4.84
N VAL A 2 -7.41 -25.82 -5.47
CA VAL A 2 -6.07 -25.68 -4.83
C VAL A 2 -6.14 -24.83 -3.56
N GLY A 3 -6.84 -23.68 -3.58
CA GLY A 3 -7.00 -22.80 -2.41
C GLY A 3 -7.76 -23.46 -1.25
N LEU A 4 -8.77 -24.28 -1.55
CA LEU A 4 -9.49 -25.08 -0.53
C LEU A 4 -8.59 -26.18 0.04
N GLY A 5 -7.76 -26.81 -0.79
CA GLY A 5 -6.77 -27.80 -0.33
C GLY A 5 -5.72 -27.18 0.59
N LEU A 6 -5.18 -26.01 0.23
CA LEU A 6 -4.25 -25.26 1.07
C LEU A 6 -4.90 -24.81 2.39
N LEU A 7 -6.13 -24.33 2.35
CA LEU A 7 -6.85 -23.93 3.56
C LEU A 7 -7.06 -25.15 4.48
N ALA A 8 -7.50 -26.28 3.94
CA ALA A 8 -7.68 -27.52 4.71
C ALA A 8 -6.34 -27.99 5.31
N PHE A 9 -5.26 -27.91 4.53
CA PHE A 9 -3.91 -28.24 5.01
C PHE A 9 -3.47 -27.34 6.16
N VAL A 10 -3.62 -26.01 6.04
CA VAL A 10 -3.27 -25.05 7.11
C VAL A 10 -4.12 -25.30 8.35
N VAL A 11 -5.44 -25.46 8.20
CA VAL A 11 -6.35 -25.71 9.34
C VAL A 11 -6.04 -27.02 10.04
N SER A 12 -5.69 -28.09 9.29
CA SER A 12 -5.36 -29.39 9.87
C SER A 12 -4.03 -29.42 10.62
N HIS A 13 -3.11 -28.48 10.32
CA HIS A 13 -1.81 -28.37 10.98
C HIS A 13 -1.77 -27.23 12.01
N THR A 14 -2.86 -26.50 12.20
CA THR A 14 -2.98 -25.43 13.18
C THR A 14 -3.71 -25.93 14.41
N ASP A 15 -3.12 -25.78 15.58
CA ASP A 15 -3.80 -26.06 16.85
C ASP A 15 -4.84 -24.98 17.13
N ILE A 16 -6.08 -25.24 16.74
CA ILE A 16 -7.22 -24.34 16.90
C ILE A 16 -7.45 -24.01 18.37
N SER A 17 -7.19 -24.94 19.29
CA SER A 17 -7.35 -24.71 20.73
C SER A 17 -6.37 -23.68 21.25
N SER A 18 -5.13 -23.72 20.76
CA SER A 18 -4.09 -22.75 21.06
C SER A 18 -4.44 -21.36 20.51
N VAL A 19 -4.93 -21.29 19.27
CA VAL A 19 -5.40 -20.04 18.68
C VAL A 19 -6.55 -19.44 19.50
N TRP A 20 -7.51 -20.26 19.91
CA TRP A 20 -8.64 -19.80 20.72
C TRP A 20 -8.20 -19.27 22.08
N SER A 21 -7.29 -19.96 22.75
CA SER A 21 -6.74 -19.51 24.04
C SER A 21 -5.98 -18.17 23.92
N GLN A 22 -5.30 -17.92 22.80
CA GLN A 22 -4.65 -16.61 22.55
C GLN A 22 -5.68 -15.52 22.30
N LEU A 23 -6.76 -15.80 21.56
CA LEU A 23 -7.84 -14.85 21.34
C LEU A 23 -8.54 -14.48 22.67
N GLU A 24 -8.77 -15.45 23.55
CA GLU A 24 -9.32 -15.19 24.88
C GLU A 24 -8.41 -14.29 25.72
N LYS A 25 -7.09 -14.49 25.66
CA LYS A 25 -6.13 -13.62 26.34
C LYS A 25 -6.17 -12.18 25.85
N VAL A 26 -6.30 -11.98 24.54
CA VAL A 26 -6.42 -10.64 23.95
C VAL A 26 -7.71 -9.95 24.40
N GLY A 27 -8.82 -10.69 24.53
CA GLY A 27 -10.09 -10.20 25.06
C GLY A 27 -10.55 -8.88 24.44
N TRP A 28 -10.78 -7.86 25.27
CA TRP A 28 -11.15 -6.51 24.84
C TRP A 28 -10.09 -5.81 23.97
N GLY A 29 -8.84 -6.27 24.00
CA GLY A 29 -7.78 -5.76 23.16
C GLY A 29 -8.09 -5.84 21.67
N ILE A 30 -8.92 -6.81 21.25
CA ILE A 30 -9.38 -6.92 19.85
C ILE A 30 -10.07 -5.64 19.40
N LEU A 31 -10.89 -5.03 20.26
CA LEU A 31 -11.57 -3.77 19.91
C LEU A 31 -10.56 -2.62 19.75
N VAL A 32 -9.51 -2.58 20.58
CA VAL A 32 -8.46 -1.56 20.46
C VAL A 32 -7.72 -1.72 19.14
N VAL A 33 -7.34 -2.95 18.77
CA VAL A 33 -6.71 -3.26 17.47
C VAL A 33 -7.61 -2.82 16.31
N LEU A 34 -8.92 -3.14 16.37
CA LEU A 34 -9.88 -2.72 15.35
C LEU A 34 -10.03 -1.19 15.26
N VAL A 35 -9.91 -0.48 16.37
CA VAL A 35 -9.92 1.00 16.37
C VAL A 35 -8.67 1.54 15.70
N VAL A 36 -7.48 1.01 16.03
CA VAL A 36 -6.21 1.41 15.39
C VAL A 36 -6.28 1.15 13.88
N TYR A 37 -6.71 -0.05 13.48
CA TYR A 37 -6.91 -0.41 12.07
C TYR A 37 -7.88 0.55 11.35
N LYS A 38 -9.01 0.88 12.00
CA LYS A 38 -9.97 1.84 11.44
C LYS A 38 -9.37 3.23 11.26
N ILE A 39 -8.56 3.70 12.21
CA ILE A 39 -7.86 4.99 12.11
C ILE A 39 -6.87 4.94 10.94
N ALA A 40 -6.05 3.89 10.84
CA ALA A 40 -5.13 3.67 9.74
C ALA A 40 -5.85 3.71 8.38
N PHE A 41 -7.00 3.03 8.28
CA PHE A 41 -7.81 3.00 7.06
C PHE A 41 -8.40 4.37 6.69
N ILE A 42 -8.75 5.20 7.68
CA ILE A 42 -9.20 6.58 7.48
C ILE A 42 -8.03 7.45 6.97
N VAL A 43 -6.87 7.38 7.62
CA VAL A 43 -5.65 8.12 7.23
C VAL A 43 -5.26 7.81 5.79
N ASP A 44 -5.29 6.55 5.41
CA ASP A 44 -4.98 6.08 4.09
C ASP A 44 -6.03 6.54 3.03
N THR A 45 -7.32 6.64 3.43
CA THR A 45 -8.35 7.24 2.58
C THR A 45 -8.08 8.73 2.33
N PHE A 46 -7.61 9.46 3.33
CA PHE A 46 -7.18 10.86 3.18
C PHE A 46 -5.95 10.96 2.26
N ALA A 47 -4.97 10.07 2.41
CA ALA A 47 -3.82 10.03 1.51
C ALA A 47 -4.24 9.84 0.05
N TRP A 48 -5.18 8.92 -0.22
CA TRP A 48 -5.71 8.72 -1.55
C TRP A 48 -6.47 9.94 -2.08
N GLN A 49 -7.21 10.67 -1.24
CA GLN A 49 -7.90 11.89 -1.64
C GLN A 49 -6.96 12.92 -2.28
N PHE A 50 -5.73 13.07 -1.76
CA PHE A 50 -4.75 14.00 -2.32
C PHE A 50 -4.28 13.63 -3.73
N THR A 51 -4.52 12.39 -4.17
CA THR A 51 -4.23 11.94 -5.54
C THR A 51 -5.42 12.10 -6.51
N LEU A 52 -6.56 12.63 -6.02
CA LEU A 52 -7.79 12.91 -6.78
C LEU A 52 -8.07 14.42 -6.82
N PRO A 53 -7.31 15.22 -7.58
CA PRO A 53 -7.39 16.69 -7.55
C PRO A 53 -8.71 17.25 -8.07
N SER A 54 -9.47 16.50 -8.88
CA SER A 54 -10.75 16.94 -9.43
C SER A 54 -11.90 16.93 -8.42
N THR A 55 -11.69 16.29 -7.26
CA THR A 55 -12.74 16.11 -6.26
C THR A 55 -12.54 17.05 -5.08
N GLN A 56 -13.63 17.75 -4.68
CA GLN A 56 -13.57 18.61 -3.50
C GLN A 56 -13.57 17.79 -2.21
N LEU A 57 -12.72 18.18 -1.27
CA LEU A 57 -12.64 17.57 0.05
C LEU A 57 -13.88 17.91 0.89
N THR A 58 -14.88 17.05 0.87
CA THR A 58 -16.07 17.14 1.72
C THR A 58 -16.21 15.91 2.61
N LYS A 59 -16.85 16.03 3.78
CA LYS A 59 -17.09 14.89 4.68
C LYS A 59 -17.87 13.76 3.98
N ARG A 60 -18.84 14.11 3.14
CA ARG A 60 -19.64 13.15 2.38
C ARG A 60 -18.76 12.41 1.37
N TRP A 61 -17.94 13.13 0.63
CA TRP A 61 -17.03 12.54 -0.35
C TRP A 61 -15.99 11.61 0.29
N LEU A 62 -15.41 12.02 1.42
CA LEU A 62 -14.48 11.15 2.16
C LEU A 62 -15.13 9.84 2.62
N TYR A 63 -16.37 9.91 3.09
CA TYR A 63 -17.12 8.71 3.44
C TYR A 63 -17.39 7.83 2.22
N ASP A 64 -17.71 8.42 1.07
CA ASP A 64 -17.92 7.68 -0.17
C ASP A 64 -16.60 7.07 -0.67
N LEU A 65 -15.49 7.81 -0.63
CA LEU A 65 -14.17 7.31 -1.00
C LEU A 65 -13.71 6.16 -0.07
N TRP A 66 -14.00 6.28 1.23
CA TRP A 66 -13.77 5.23 2.21
C TRP A 66 -14.53 3.94 1.84
N LYS A 67 -15.81 4.04 1.44
CA LYS A 67 -16.58 2.87 0.96
C LYS A 67 -15.94 2.22 -0.27
N VAL A 68 -15.54 3.03 -1.25
CA VAL A 68 -14.86 2.53 -2.46
C VAL A 68 -13.58 1.77 -2.08
N ARG A 69 -12.83 2.31 -1.11
CA ARG A 69 -11.62 1.68 -0.62
C ARG A 69 -11.90 0.36 0.08
N MET A 70 -12.91 0.31 0.97
CA MET A 70 -13.33 -0.91 1.65
C MET A 70 -13.70 -2.02 0.68
N VAL A 71 -14.52 -1.70 -0.33
CA VAL A 71 -14.91 -2.66 -1.37
C VAL A 71 -13.67 -3.15 -2.14
N GLY A 72 -12.79 -2.22 -2.55
CA GLY A 72 -11.55 -2.60 -3.24
C GLY A 72 -10.64 -3.49 -2.39
N ALA A 73 -10.50 -3.20 -1.10
CA ALA A 73 -9.71 -4.03 -0.17
C ALA A 73 -10.32 -5.44 0.02
N ALA A 74 -11.65 -5.53 0.15
CA ALA A 74 -12.35 -6.80 0.23
C ALA A 74 -12.14 -7.65 -1.03
N PHE A 75 -12.27 -7.05 -2.22
CA PHE A 75 -12.01 -7.74 -3.49
C PHE A 75 -10.56 -8.20 -3.61
N ALA A 76 -9.59 -7.37 -3.19
CA ALA A 76 -8.18 -7.74 -3.22
C ALA A 76 -7.88 -8.99 -2.38
N LYS A 77 -8.59 -9.21 -1.27
CA LYS A 77 -8.43 -10.40 -0.41
C LYS A 77 -8.99 -11.68 -1.01
N VAL A 78 -9.99 -11.57 -1.91
CA VAL A 78 -10.69 -12.73 -2.49
C VAL A 78 -10.14 -13.11 -3.86
N MET A 79 -9.58 -12.15 -4.61
CA MET A 79 -9.07 -12.39 -5.95
C MET A 79 -7.65 -12.97 -5.94
N PRO A 80 -7.37 -14.00 -6.78
CA PRO A 80 -5.99 -14.39 -7.09
C PRO A 80 -5.30 -13.18 -7.77
N PHE A 81 -4.06 -12.92 -7.44
CA PHE A 81 -3.31 -11.70 -7.79
C PHE A 81 -3.76 -10.46 -6.99
N SER A 82 -3.79 -10.60 -5.68
CA SER A 82 -4.31 -9.63 -4.70
C SER A 82 -3.80 -8.19 -4.86
N SER A 83 -2.56 -8.01 -5.27
CA SER A 83 -1.95 -6.68 -5.44
C SER A 83 -2.64 -5.82 -6.51
N PHE A 84 -3.20 -6.43 -7.56
CA PHE A 84 -3.91 -5.72 -8.64
C PHE A 84 -5.44 -5.82 -8.54
N GLY A 85 -5.97 -6.79 -7.77
CA GLY A 85 -7.40 -7.12 -7.75
C GLY A 85 -8.31 -5.98 -7.28
N GLY A 86 -7.83 -5.13 -6.37
CA GLY A 86 -8.62 -4.00 -5.85
C GLY A 86 -8.65 -2.76 -6.75
N ALA A 87 -7.61 -2.50 -7.54
CA ALA A 87 -7.49 -1.29 -8.36
C ALA A 87 -8.52 -1.20 -9.50
N PRO A 88 -8.77 -2.25 -10.30
CA PRO A 88 -9.81 -2.23 -11.32
C PRO A 88 -11.20 -1.97 -10.75
N ILE A 89 -11.54 -2.60 -9.63
CA ILE A 89 -12.83 -2.42 -8.94
C ILE A 89 -12.99 -0.99 -8.43
N LYS A 90 -11.96 -0.44 -7.78
CA LYS A 90 -11.97 0.96 -7.33
C LYS A 90 -12.21 1.92 -8.50
N SER A 91 -11.47 1.75 -9.61
CA SER A 91 -11.65 2.57 -10.82
C SER A 91 -13.02 2.41 -11.45
N PHE A 92 -13.58 1.20 -11.46
CA PHE A 92 -14.93 0.93 -11.95
C PHE A 92 -15.99 1.65 -11.12
N ILE A 93 -15.92 1.57 -9.78
CA ILE A 93 -16.87 2.23 -8.88
C ILE A 93 -16.76 3.76 -9.01
N LEU A 94 -15.54 4.31 -9.05
CA LEU A 94 -15.32 5.75 -9.24
C LEU A 94 -15.99 6.25 -10.51
N LYS A 95 -15.90 5.50 -11.61
CA LYS A 95 -16.54 5.88 -12.88
C LYS A 95 -18.05 5.76 -12.82
N HIS A 96 -18.59 4.61 -12.39
CA HIS A 96 -20.02 4.30 -12.52
C HIS A 96 -20.89 4.97 -11.47
N HIS A 97 -20.38 5.19 -10.24
CA HIS A 97 -21.17 5.78 -9.16
C HIS A 97 -20.87 7.26 -8.92
N TYR A 98 -19.66 7.72 -9.26
CA TYR A 98 -19.21 9.08 -8.95
C TYR A 98 -18.84 9.90 -10.19
N GLY A 99 -18.95 9.33 -11.40
CA GLY A 99 -18.70 10.04 -12.66
C GLY A 99 -17.24 10.41 -12.92
N ILE A 100 -16.30 9.90 -12.11
CA ILE A 100 -14.85 10.15 -12.28
C ILE A 100 -14.37 9.33 -13.47
N HIS A 101 -13.73 9.99 -14.44
CA HIS A 101 -13.24 9.32 -15.63
C HIS A 101 -12.28 8.17 -15.27
N TYR A 102 -12.42 7.03 -15.98
CA TYR A 102 -11.62 5.83 -15.71
C TYR A 102 -10.11 6.10 -15.71
N ARG A 103 -9.64 6.99 -16.61
CA ARG A 103 -8.23 7.42 -16.69
C ARG A 103 -7.78 8.14 -15.42
N GLU A 104 -8.63 9.00 -14.89
CA GLU A 104 -8.34 9.75 -13.67
C GLU A 104 -8.33 8.84 -12.44
N GLY A 105 -9.34 7.97 -12.33
CA GLY A 105 -9.40 6.98 -11.26
C GLY A 105 -8.18 6.05 -11.26
N ALA A 106 -7.78 5.54 -12.44
CA ALA A 106 -6.60 4.69 -12.57
C ALA A 106 -5.29 5.44 -12.24
N ALA A 107 -5.12 6.67 -12.75
CA ALA A 107 -3.97 7.50 -12.44
C ALA A 107 -3.87 7.80 -10.95
N SER A 108 -4.99 8.12 -10.28
CA SER A 108 -5.02 8.38 -8.84
C SER A 108 -4.57 7.16 -8.02
N LEU A 109 -4.93 5.95 -8.45
CA LEU A 109 -4.50 4.72 -7.77
C LEU A 109 -3.00 4.46 -7.94
N ILE A 110 -2.44 4.70 -9.12
CA ILE A 110 -1.00 4.60 -9.35
C ILE A 110 -0.25 5.63 -8.50
N LEU A 111 -0.75 6.87 -8.42
CA LEU A 111 -0.17 7.91 -7.59
C LEU A 111 -0.26 7.58 -6.10
N ALA A 112 -1.39 7.05 -5.64
CA ALA A 112 -1.56 6.61 -4.26
C ALA A 112 -0.55 5.50 -3.91
N GLU A 113 -0.41 4.50 -4.79
CA GLU A 113 0.56 3.42 -4.61
C GLU A 113 2.00 3.94 -4.62
N SER A 114 2.34 4.86 -5.53
CA SER A 114 3.67 5.47 -5.58
C SER A 114 4.02 6.22 -4.30
N THR A 115 3.08 7.02 -3.76
CA THR A 115 3.29 7.74 -2.48
C THR A 115 3.38 6.78 -1.29
N HIS A 116 2.62 5.67 -1.33
CA HIS A 116 2.69 4.61 -0.33
C HIS A 116 4.06 3.92 -0.33
N MET A 117 4.58 3.54 -1.52
CA MET A 117 5.91 2.94 -1.67
C MET A 117 7.04 3.86 -1.20
N ILE A 118 6.97 5.16 -1.50
CA ILE A 118 7.97 6.13 -1.02
C ILE A 118 7.95 6.21 0.50
N SER A 119 6.76 6.25 1.10
CA SER A 119 6.59 6.28 2.56
C SER A 119 7.04 4.99 3.22
N MET A 120 6.86 3.84 2.55
CA MET A 120 7.40 2.55 2.97
C MET A 120 8.92 2.59 3.09
N VAL A 121 9.63 3.10 2.07
CA VAL A 121 11.09 3.24 2.12
C VAL A 121 11.53 4.14 3.27
N LEU A 122 10.83 5.26 3.51
CA LEU A 122 11.14 6.14 4.64
C LEU A 122 10.93 5.45 5.98
N PHE A 123 9.83 4.71 6.14
CA PHE A 123 9.55 3.91 7.33
C PHE A 123 10.61 2.82 7.54
N MET A 124 10.88 2.02 6.50
CA MET A 124 11.90 0.96 6.54
C MET A 124 13.29 1.51 6.83
N THR A 125 13.63 2.69 6.31
CA THR A 125 14.91 3.36 6.63
C THR A 125 15.02 3.64 8.12
N THR A 126 13.95 4.13 8.76
CA THR A 126 13.95 4.32 10.23
C THR A 126 14.09 3.00 10.97
N GLY A 127 13.37 1.97 10.55
CA GLY A 127 13.47 0.64 11.16
C GLY A 127 14.86 0.01 11.02
N VAL A 128 15.47 0.10 9.83
CA VAL A 128 16.85 -0.39 9.62
C VAL A 128 17.85 0.39 10.46
N LEU A 129 17.72 1.71 10.58
CA LEU A 129 18.56 2.49 11.51
C LEU A 129 18.39 2.00 12.95
N LEU A 130 17.16 1.75 13.41
CA LEU A 130 16.93 1.20 14.74
C LEU A 130 17.54 -0.20 14.91
N ILE A 131 17.48 -1.07 13.90
CA ILE A 131 18.14 -2.39 13.90
C ILE A 131 19.65 -2.24 14.03
N LEU A 132 20.28 -1.30 13.31
CA LEU A 132 21.72 -1.09 13.37
C LEU A 132 22.22 -0.59 14.75
N PHE A 133 21.37 0.15 15.46
CA PHE A 133 21.68 0.61 16.82
C PHE A 133 21.27 -0.39 17.91
N ALA A 134 20.56 -1.46 17.58
CA ALA A 134 20.13 -2.48 18.51
C ALA A 134 21.28 -3.46 18.80
N SER A 135 21.95 -3.30 19.95
CA SER A 135 23.09 -4.15 20.35
C SER A 135 22.76 -5.63 20.60
N ASN A 136 21.47 -5.95 20.72
CA ASN A 136 20.99 -7.29 21.09
C ASN A 136 20.66 -8.18 19.88
N LEU A 137 20.80 -7.67 18.65
CA LEU A 137 20.49 -8.42 17.44
C LEU A 137 21.77 -9.04 16.85
N PRO A 138 21.72 -10.29 16.33
CA PRO A 138 22.83 -10.90 15.60
C PRO A 138 23.23 -10.09 14.35
N GLU A 139 24.53 -10.07 14.03
CA GLU A 139 25.07 -9.32 12.87
C GLU A 139 24.41 -9.70 11.53
N SER A 140 23.97 -10.96 11.41
CA SER A 140 23.25 -11.43 10.22
C SER A 140 21.98 -10.63 9.93
N TYR A 141 21.28 -10.14 10.96
CA TYR A 141 20.09 -9.30 10.78
C TYR A 141 20.43 -7.90 10.27
N HIS A 142 21.58 -7.35 10.70
CA HIS A 142 22.06 -6.05 10.21
C HIS A 142 22.35 -6.10 8.70
N LEU A 143 23.10 -7.11 8.26
CA LEU A 143 23.44 -7.30 6.86
C LEU A 143 22.17 -7.54 6.01
N PHE A 144 21.29 -8.43 6.46
CA PHE A 144 20.02 -8.71 5.79
C PHE A 144 19.18 -7.44 5.63
N ALA A 145 19.01 -6.66 6.70
CA ALA A 145 18.20 -5.43 6.68
C ALA A 145 18.77 -4.39 5.70
N ILE A 146 20.08 -4.19 5.66
CA ILE A 146 20.73 -3.26 4.73
C ILE A 146 20.54 -3.71 3.27
N LEU A 147 20.79 -5.00 2.98
CA LEU A 147 20.68 -5.52 1.62
C LEU A 147 19.24 -5.48 1.12
N SER A 148 18.26 -5.87 1.96
CA SER A 148 16.84 -5.85 1.61
C SER A 148 16.35 -4.41 1.40
N LEU A 149 16.68 -3.47 2.29
CA LEU A 149 16.35 -2.05 2.10
C LEU A 149 16.97 -1.50 0.81
N GLY A 150 18.23 -1.84 0.54
CA GLY A 150 18.93 -1.44 -0.69
C GLY A 150 18.24 -1.97 -1.95
N ALA A 151 17.83 -3.24 -1.96
CA ALA A 151 17.13 -3.86 -3.08
C ALA A 151 15.74 -3.21 -3.31
N ILE A 152 14.95 -3.04 -2.25
CA ILE A 152 13.62 -2.43 -2.32
C ILE A 152 13.73 -0.98 -2.78
N THR A 153 14.63 -0.19 -2.19
CA THR A 153 14.83 1.22 -2.55
C THR A 153 15.24 1.35 -4.02
N THR A 154 16.14 0.47 -4.49
CA THR A 154 16.57 0.45 -5.90
C THR A 154 15.39 0.12 -6.81
N GLY A 155 14.58 -0.88 -6.48
CA GLY A 155 13.39 -1.24 -7.25
C GLY A 155 12.39 -0.09 -7.35
N ILE A 156 12.09 0.57 -6.23
CA ILE A 156 11.18 1.72 -6.19
C ILE A 156 11.76 2.93 -6.95
N PHE A 157 13.06 3.17 -6.83
CA PHE A 157 13.74 4.24 -7.58
C PHE A 157 13.68 4.00 -9.10
N LEU A 158 13.92 2.77 -9.55
CA LEU A 158 13.78 2.40 -10.96
C LEU A 158 12.33 2.58 -11.43
N PHE A 159 11.35 2.15 -10.64
CA PHE A 159 9.94 2.35 -10.94
C PHE A 159 9.58 3.85 -11.06
N TYR A 160 10.07 4.69 -10.14
CA TYR A 160 9.91 6.14 -10.21
C TYR A 160 10.56 6.75 -11.46
N ILE A 161 11.76 6.28 -11.84
CA ILE A 161 12.42 6.70 -13.08
C ILE A 161 11.56 6.39 -14.30
N VAL A 162 11.02 5.17 -14.39
CA VAL A 162 10.14 4.75 -15.49
C VAL A 162 8.93 5.69 -15.58
N GLN A 163 8.29 6.01 -14.48
CA GLN A 163 7.16 6.94 -14.43
C GLN A 163 7.58 8.38 -14.80
N ARG A 164 8.70 8.86 -14.24
CA ARG A 164 9.16 10.25 -14.40
C ARG A 164 9.56 10.58 -15.82
N TYR A 165 10.19 9.64 -16.52
CA TYR A 165 10.68 9.81 -17.90
C TYR A 165 9.68 9.34 -18.96
N LYS A 166 8.44 9.02 -18.58
CA LYS A 166 7.38 8.58 -19.51
C LYS A 166 7.83 7.41 -20.38
N ILE A 167 8.66 6.52 -19.85
CA ILE A 167 9.22 5.40 -20.63
C ILE A 167 8.10 4.52 -21.17
N THR A 168 6.98 4.43 -20.47
CA THR A 168 5.79 3.67 -20.87
C THR A 168 5.19 4.22 -22.17
N SER A 169 5.10 5.55 -22.31
CA SER A 169 4.60 6.20 -23.54
C SER A 169 5.60 6.13 -24.68
N LEU A 170 6.91 6.22 -24.40
CA LEU A 170 7.96 6.07 -25.41
C LEU A 170 7.94 4.66 -26.01
N THR A 171 7.79 3.64 -25.17
CA THR A 171 7.67 2.25 -25.65
C THR A 171 6.37 2.05 -26.45
N GLY A 172 5.27 2.67 -26.03
CA GLY A 172 4.00 2.68 -26.75
C GLY A 172 4.09 3.34 -28.13
N SER A 173 4.78 4.48 -28.24
CA SER A 173 4.97 5.19 -29.51
C SER A 173 5.83 4.40 -30.50
N TRP A 174 6.87 3.70 -30.00
CA TRP A 174 7.67 2.79 -30.84
C TRP A 174 6.85 1.59 -31.34
N LEU A 175 5.93 1.07 -30.50
CA LEU A 175 5.03 -0.04 -30.87
C LEU A 175 3.96 0.40 -31.88
N SER A 176 3.49 1.67 -31.81
CA SER A 176 2.47 2.21 -32.73
C SER A 176 2.95 2.32 -34.17
N GLN A 177 4.25 2.40 -34.40
CA GLN A 177 4.83 2.40 -35.75
C GLN A 177 4.74 1.02 -36.44
N ARG A 178 4.38 -0.03 -35.72
CA ARG A 178 4.13 -1.37 -36.30
C ARG A 178 2.64 -1.56 -36.56
N LYS A 179 2.26 -2.42 -37.53
CA LYS A 179 0.87 -2.73 -37.92
C LYS A 179 -0.05 -3.10 -36.74
N ILE A 180 0.51 -3.61 -35.64
CA ILE A 180 -0.23 -3.96 -34.41
C ILE A 180 -0.59 -2.69 -33.61
N GLY A 181 0.24 -1.65 -33.67
CA GLY A 181 0.05 -0.40 -32.93
C GLY A 181 -1.14 0.43 -33.37
N GLN A 182 -1.51 0.38 -34.66
CA GLN A 182 -2.67 1.12 -35.19
C GLN A 182 -4.00 0.64 -34.57
N ARG A 183 -4.10 -0.63 -34.19
CA ARG A 183 -5.28 -1.16 -33.46
C ARG A 183 -5.29 -0.75 -31.96
N LEU A 184 -4.14 -0.37 -31.43
CA LEU A 184 -3.94 -0.02 -30.01
C LEU A 184 -3.79 1.50 -29.80
N GLU A 185 -3.96 2.31 -30.85
CA GLU A 185 -3.74 3.76 -30.82
C GLU A 185 -4.54 4.45 -29.67
N LYS A 186 -5.80 4.08 -29.51
CA LYS A 186 -6.63 4.58 -28.38
C LYS A 186 -6.07 4.21 -27.02
N PHE A 187 -5.49 3.02 -26.90
CA PHE A 187 -4.89 2.55 -25.65
C PHE A 187 -3.56 3.26 -25.36
N ILE A 188 -2.76 3.51 -26.39
CA ILE A 188 -1.50 4.25 -26.29
C ILE A 188 -1.75 5.70 -25.89
N HIS A 189 -2.78 6.36 -26.45
CA HIS A 189 -3.21 7.70 -26.01
C HIS A 189 -3.63 7.72 -24.54
N GLN A 190 -4.32 6.68 -24.06
CA GLN A 190 -4.71 6.57 -22.65
C GLN A 190 -3.50 6.47 -21.72
N ILE A 191 -2.48 5.71 -22.11
CA ILE A 191 -1.22 5.60 -21.35
C ILE A 191 -0.51 6.96 -21.32
N HIS A 192 -0.47 7.66 -22.45
CA HIS A 192 0.19 8.97 -22.53
C HIS A 192 -0.46 10.00 -21.59
N ASP A 193 -1.80 10.09 -21.59
CA ASP A 193 -2.54 10.96 -20.69
C ASP A 193 -2.31 10.61 -19.20
N MET A 194 -2.13 9.32 -18.89
CA MET A 194 -1.77 8.88 -17.53
C MET A 194 -0.36 9.32 -17.16
N ASP A 195 0.62 9.10 -18.03
CA ASP A 195 2.01 9.51 -17.80
C ASP A 195 2.11 11.04 -17.57
N GLU A 196 1.34 11.85 -18.29
CA GLU A 196 1.29 13.30 -18.08
C GLU A 196 0.76 13.68 -16.70
N ARG A 197 -0.30 13.05 -16.24
CA ARG A 197 -0.86 13.27 -14.89
C ARG A 197 0.12 12.86 -13.79
N LEU A 198 0.83 11.75 -13.96
CA LEU A 198 1.86 11.29 -13.04
C LEU A 198 2.99 12.33 -12.93
N VAL A 199 3.51 12.80 -14.07
CA VAL A 199 4.56 13.82 -14.11
C VAL A 199 4.08 15.14 -13.50
N GLN A 200 2.85 15.57 -13.80
CA GLN A 200 2.26 16.78 -13.22
C GLN A 200 2.19 16.70 -11.70
N PHE A 201 1.73 15.59 -11.16
CA PHE A 201 1.63 15.38 -9.71
C PHE A 201 2.98 15.50 -9.01
N TYR A 202 4.03 14.88 -9.57
CA TYR A 202 5.38 14.95 -8.98
C TYR A 202 6.05 16.32 -9.13
N THR A 203 5.69 17.10 -10.15
CA THR A 203 6.42 18.33 -10.48
C THR A 203 5.69 19.61 -10.12
N ARG A 204 4.36 19.65 -10.32
CA ARG A 204 3.53 20.84 -10.12
C ARG A 204 2.72 20.77 -8.83
N ASP A 205 2.13 19.63 -8.51
CA ASP A 205 1.25 19.46 -7.35
C ASP A 205 2.00 18.97 -6.11
N LYS A 206 3.19 19.53 -5.86
CA LYS A 206 4.09 19.12 -4.77
C LYS A 206 3.44 19.09 -3.40
N LYS A 207 2.49 19.99 -3.11
CA LYS A 207 1.77 20.00 -1.83
C LYS A 207 0.94 18.74 -1.65
N HIS A 208 0.20 18.33 -2.68
CA HIS A 208 -0.60 17.10 -2.65
C HIS A 208 0.29 15.86 -2.54
N PHE A 209 1.39 15.83 -3.29
CA PHE A 209 2.37 14.75 -3.20
C PHE A 209 2.97 14.60 -1.80
N ILE A 210 3.44 15.70 -1.20
CA ILE A 210 4.02 15.69 0.15
C ILE A 210 2.96 15.32 1.19
N SER A 211 1.73 15.86 1.09
CA SER A 211 0.65 15.51 2.01
C SER A 211 0.24 14.05 1.93
N ALA A 212 0.11 13.50 0.72
CA ALA A 212 -0.18 12.08 0.53
C ALA A 212 0.94 11.19 1.10
N SER A 213 2.21 11.51 0.81
CA SER A 213 3.36 10.77 1.34
C SER A 213 3.45 10.87 2.86
N PHE A 214 3.21 12.03 3.44
CA PHE A 214 3.22 12.20 4.89
C PHE A 214 2.12 11.37 5.57
N LEU A 215 0.90 11.38 5.04
CA LEU A 215 -0.20 10.57 5.57
C LEU A 215 0.08 9.06 5.41
N ASN A 216 0.67 8.65 4.30
CA ASN A 216 1.10 7.26 4.13
C ASN A 216 2.21 6.88 5.11
N LEU A 217 3.13 7.79 5.43
CA LEU A 217 4.14 7.55 6.47
C LEU A 217 3.50 7.39 7.86
N VAL A 218 2.53 8.25 8.19
CA VAL A 218 1.73 8.10 9.43
C VAL A 218 1.03 6.76 9.45
N ASN A 219 0.50 6.31 8.31
CA ASN A 219 -0.17 5.02 8.19
C ASN A 219 0.78 3.84 8.49
N TRP A 220 2.03 3.88 8.03
CA TRP A 220 3.06 2.89 8.37
C TRP A 220 3.35 2.83 9.88
N TYR A 221 3.46 4.00 10.54
CA TYR A 221 3.62 4.03 12.00
C TYR A 221 2.39 3.56 12.77
N LEU A 222 1.18 3.72 12.20
CA LEU A 222 -0.04 3.12 12.77
C LEU A 222 -0.02 1.58 12.66
N GLY A 223 0.59 1.01 11.61
CA GLY A 223 0.86 -0.43 11.52
C GLY A 223 1.77 -0.91 12.66
N ALA A 224 2.88 -0.23 12.89
CA ALA A 224 3.76 -0.53 14.02
C ALA A 224 3.04 -0.37 15.39
N LEU A 225 2.15 0.62 15.52
CA LEU A 225 1.32 0.77 16.73
C LEU A 225 0.34 -0.40 16.88
N GLU A 226 -0.21 -0.93 15.79
CA GLU A 226 -1.07 -2.12 15.81
C GLU A 226 -0.31 -3.33 16.36
N VAL A 227 0.92 -3.57 15.88
CA VAL A 227 1.82 -4.61 16.42
C VAL A 227 2.08 -4.41 17.91
N TYR A 228 2.42 -3.20 18.34
CA TYR A 228 2.61 -2.87 19.75
C TYR A 228 1.38 -3.24 20.60
N VAL A 229 0.19 -2.84 20.17
CA VAL A 229 -1.06 -3.11 20.88
C VAL A 229 -1.35 -4.61 20.95
N ILE A 230 -1.13 -5.35 19.87
CA ILE A 230 -1.31 -6.81 19.84
C ILE A 230 -0.42 -7.49 20.89
N PHE A 231 0.89 -7.18 20.89
CA PHE A 231 1.83 -7.77 21.84
C PHE A 231 1.53 -7.42 23.29
N TYR A 232 1.08 -6.17 23.55
CA TYR A 232 0.66 -5.75 24.86
C TYR A 232 -0.50 -6.61 25.41
N PHE A 233 -1.54 -6.85 24.62
CA PHE A 233 -2.70 -7.65 25.04
C PHE A 233 -2.42 -9.17 25.04
N LEU A 234 -1.42 -9.64 24.30
CA LEU A 234 -0.96 -11.03 24.38
C LEU A 234 -0.17 -11.33 25.65
N GLY A 235 0.14 -10.31 26.47
CA GLY A 235 0.92 -10.46 27.70
C GLY A 235 2.43 -10.51 27.48
N HIS A 236 2.89 -10.13 26.30
CA HIS A 236 4.30 -10.00 25.94
C HIS A 236 4.61 -8.53 25.55
N PRO A 237 4.57 -7.59 26.51
CA PRO A 237 4.72 -6.18 26.21
C PRO A 237 6.11 -5.90 25.60
N ILE A 238 6.11 -5.29 24.45
CA ILE A 238 7.28 -4.79 23.74
C ILE A 238 7.32 -3.27 23.80
N THR A 239 8.45 -2.66 23.52
CA THR A 239 8.55 -1.21 23.35
C THR A 239 8.04 -0.80 21.95
N ILE A 240 7.71 0.48 21.78
CA ILE A 240 7.31 0.99 20.46
C ILE A 240 8.46 0.90 19.44
N ILE A 241 9.72 0.97 19.92
CA ILE A 241 10.91 0.79 19.07
C ILE A 241 10.97 -0.64 18.55
N GLU A 242 10.77 -1.62 19.42
CA GLU A 242 10.73 -3.04 19.03
C GLU A 242 9.57 -3.32 18.08
N ALA A 243 8.40 -2.68 18.26
CA ALA A 243 7.29 -2.80 17.34
C ALA A 243 7.64 -2.26 15.93
N VAL A 244 8.34 -1.12 15.82
CA VAL A 244 8.83 -0.58 14.54
C VAL A 244 9.85 -1.53 13.92
N ILE A 245 10.75 -2.11 14.70
CA ILE A 245 11.73 -3.09 14.20
C ILE A 245 11.02 -4.34 13.67
N LEU A 246 10.05 -4.87 14.41
CA LEU A 246 9.29 -6.06 14.01
C LEU A 246 8.52 -5.81 12.71
N GLU A 247 7.78 -4.71 12.62
CA GLU A 247 7.05 -4.34 11.41
C GLU A 247 8.00 -4.19 10.21
N THR A 248 9.16 -3.56 10.43
CA THR A 248 10.19 -3.43 9.39
C THR A 248 10.72 -4.79 8.94
N LEU A 249 10.99 -5.71 9.86
CA LEU A 249 11.48 -7.04 9.52
C LEU A 249 10.45 -7.88 8.77
N VAL A 250 9.18 -7.76 9.12
CA VAL A 250 8.07 -8.44 8.41
C VAL A 250 7.97 -7.98 6.96
N GLU A 251 8.14 -6.69 6.71
CA GLU A 251 8.06 -6.12 5.36
C GLU A 251 9.33 -6.35 4.51
N LEU A 252 10.46 -6.68 5.14
CA LEU A 252 11.72 -6.99 4.46
C LEU A 252 11.82 -8.46 4.01
N VAL A 253 10.97 -9.36 4.52
CA VAL A 253 10.95 -10.80 4.21
C VAL A 253 9.98 -11.11 3.08
#